data_c4fe0a865694ba10cdf004cd1645d570
#
_entry.id   c4fe0a865694ba10cdf004cd1645d570
#
_cell.length_a   1.000
_cell.length_b   1.000
_cell.length_c   1.000
_cell.angle_alpha   90.00
_cell.angle_beta   90.00
_cell.angle_gamma   90.00
#
_symmetry.space_group_name_H-M   'P 1'
#
loop_
_entity.id
_entity.type
_entity.pdbx_description
1 polymer ?
#
loop_
_entity_poly.entity_id
_entity_poly.type
_entity_poly.pdbx_seq_one_letter_code
_entity_poly.pdbx_strand_id
1 'polypeptide(L)'
;ALAEQYDTALFICHITHNAMSGIEEWLEKIDAARARGVKVTTETLSYLAGGTSISADVFRKRDWRSIFAINYTDVQWVATGEWLTEETWEHYAETEPGGMVNHHYVQESWLHSALRWPDMMVSTDALPAFDPAQMTNPNISGSFSRLLGRYVREQKILELSDGLSRMSLKQAQWLETFAPQFSRKGRVQVGADADLVVFDPQTVAAGADYGSPWQSPVGINWVIVGGVIT
;
A
#
# COMPACT_ATOMS: atom_id res chain seq x y z
N ALA A 1 23.96 1.95 -1.85
CA ALA A 1 25.11 2.87 -1.63
C ALA A 1 25.00 3.61 -0.29
N LEU A 2 24.05 4.57 -0.08
CA LEU A 2 24.02 5.34 1.17
C LEU A 2 23.77 4.49 2.42
N ALA A 3 22.79 3.58 2.39
CA ALA A 3 22.51 2.68 3.52
C ALA A 3 23.73 1.83 3.90
N GLU A 4 24.45 1.32 2.89
CA GLU A 4 25.67 0.55 3.05
C GLU A 4 26.84 1.43 3.58
N GLN A 5 26.99 2.65 3.05
CA GLN A 5 28.03 3.58 3.44
C GLN A 5 27.91 4.04 4.90
N TYR A 6 26.66 4.21 5.39
CA TYR A 6 26.40 4.72 6.73
C TYR A 6 25.91 3.65 7.70
N ASP A 7 25.99 2.37 7.34
CA ASP A 7 25.51 1.22 8.12
C ASP A 7 24.11 1.46 8.71
N THR A 8 23.20 1.97 7.87
CA THR A 8 21.83 2.27 8.27
C THR A 8 20.84 1.37 7.56
N ALA A 9 19.70 1.11 8.19
CA ALA A 9 18.63 0.36 7.57
C ALA A 9 17.85 1.21 6.57
N LEU A 10 17.40 0.59 5.49
CA LEU A 10 16.60 1.21 4.44
C LEU A 10 15.26 0.50 4.30
N PHE A 11 14.18 1.24 4.44
CA PHE A 11 12.84 0.81 4.09
C PHE A 11 12.39 1.53 2.81
N ILE A 12 12.08 0.78 1.75
CA ILE A 12 11.61 1.33 0.48
C ILE A 12 10.09 1.23 0.44
N CYS A 13 9.40 2.37 0.46
CA CYS A 13 7.94 2.43 0.44
C CYS A 13 7.38 2.15 -0.97
N HIS A 14 6.19 1.54 -1.03
CA HIS A 14 5.35 1.32 -2.21
C HIS A 14 6.14 1.00 -3.49
N ILE A 15 7.00 -0.04 -3.41
CA ILE A 15 7.98 -0.35 -4.46
C ILE A 15 7.35 -0.56 -5.84
N THR A 16 6.18 -1.18 -5.93
CA THR A 16 5.48 -1.42 -7.20
C THR A 16 5.16 -0.11 -7.91
N HIS A 17 4.76 0.91 -7.15
CA HIS A 17 4.45 2.25 -7.66
C HIS A 17 5.70 2.97 -8.15
N ASN A 18 6.83 2.77 -7.49
CA ASN A 18 8.10 3.43 -7.84
C ASN A 18 8.85 2.71 -8.97
N ALA A 19 8.86 1.38 -8.96
CA ALA A 19 9.60 0.57 -9.91
C ALA A 19 8.84 0.35 -11.22
N MET A 20 7.50 0.40 -11.19
CA MET A 20 6.63 0.18 -12.36
C MET A 20 7.00 -1.13 -13.11
N SER A 21 7.21 -1.08 -14.41
CA SER A 21 7.64 -2.24 -15.23
C SER A 21 9.02 -2.79 -14.87
N GLY A 22 9.83 -2.04 -14.13
CA GLY A 22 11.14 -2.47 -13.63
C GLY A 22 11.11 -3.22 -12.30
N ILE A 23 9.95 -3.66 -11.81
CA ILE A 23 9.79 -4.24 -10.46
C ILE A 23 10.74 -5.41 -10.21
N GLU A 24 10.92 -6.33 -11.15
CA GLU A 24 11.77 -7.50 -10.99
C GLU A 24 13.23 -7.09 -10.83
N GLU A 25 13.73 -6.17 -11.67
CA GLU A 25 15.09 -5.62 -11.56
C GLU A 25 15.33 -4.94 -10.20
N TRP A 26 14.33 -4.23 -9.67
CA TRP A 26 14.46 -3.59 -8.37
C TRP A 26 14.52 -4.60 -7.22
N LEU A 27 13.73 -5.68 -7.29
CA LEU A 27 13.77 -6.77 -6.31
C LEU A 27 15.12 -7.51 -6.34
N GLU A 28 15.68 -7.79 -7.53
CA GLU A 28 17.02 -8.34 -7.67
C GLU A 28 18.10 -7.44 -7.05
N LYS A 29 17.99 -6.12 -7.21
CA LYS A 29 18.90 -5.16 -6.56
C LYS A 29 18.79 -5.16 -5.04
N ILE A 30 17.59 -5.36 -4.50
CA ILE A 30 17.36 -5.51 -3.05
C ILE A 30 18.03 -6.79 -2.57
N ASP A 31 17.82 -7.93 -3.25
CA ASP A 31 18.43 -9.21 -2.89
C ASP A 31 19.96 -9.14 -2.96
N ALA A 32 20.51 -8.52 -4.00
CA ALA A 32 21.95 -8.29 -4.12
C ALA A 32 22.51 -7.38 -3.00
N ALA A 33 21.74 -6.37 -2.55
CA ALA A 33 22.15 -5.53 -1.43
C ALA A 33 22.13 -6.31 -0.11
N ARG A 34 21.10 -7.12 0.13
CA ARG A 34 20.99 -8.00 1.30
C ARG A 34 22.14 -9.02 1.35
N ALA A 35 22.49 -9.60 0.21
CA ALA A 35 23.62 -10.54 0.11
C ALA A 35 24.96 -9.91 0.51
N ARG A 36 25.09 -8.59 0.43
CA ARG A 36 26.24 -7.83 0.93
C ARG A 36 26.10 -7.36 2.39
N GLY A 37 25.02 -7.76 3.08
CA GLY A 37 24.78 -7.41 4.47
C GLY A 37 24.02 -6.10 4.70
N VAL A 38 23.54 -5.44 3.65
CA VAL A 38 22.73 -4.22 3.79
C VAL A 38 21.36 -4.57 4.36
N LYS A 39 20.98 -3.89 5.45
CA LYS A 39 19.64 -4.00 6.04
C LYS A 39 18.65 -3.24 5.18
N VAL A 40 18.03 -3.88 4.21
CA VAL A 40 17.03 -3.27 3.32
C VAL A 40 15.79 -4.13 3.22
N THR A 41 14.63 -3.49 3.22
CA THR A 41 13.35 -4.12 2.98
C THR A 41 12.41 -3.19 2.21
N THR A 42 11.26 -3.73 1.81
CA THR A 42 10.28 -2.99 1.01
C THR A 42 8.86 -3.49 1.25
N GLU A 43 7.90 -2.70 0.84
CA GLU A 43 6.48 -3.04 0.84
C GLU A 43 5.81 -2.62 -0.47
N THR A 44 4.60 -3.13 -0.67
CA THR A 44 3.71 -2.77 -1.78
C THR A 44 2.30 -2.49 -1.28
N LEU A 45 1.54 -1.79 -2.10
CA LEU A 45 0.12 -1.52 -1.86
C LEU A 45 -0.74 -2.55 -2.60
N SER A 46 -1.95 -2.79 -2.10
CA SER A 46 -2.91 -3.70 -2.75
C SER A 46 -3.82 -3.01 -3.78
N TYR A 47 -3.83 -1.69 -3.82
CA TYR A 47 -4.52 -0.86 -4.81
C TYR A 47 -3.55 -0.34 -5.87
N LEU A 48 -4.07 0.03 -7.05
CA LEU A 48 -3.27 0.24 -8.25
C LEU A 48 -3.13 1.71 -8.69
N ALA A 49 -3.64 2.67 -7.93
CA ALA A 49 -3.41 4.08 -8.19
C ALA A 49 -2.42 4.68 -7.18
N GLY A 50 -1.55 5.54 -7.67
CA GLY A 50 -0.76 6.40 -6.81
C GLY A 50 -1.60 7.58 -6.33
N GLY A 51 -1.43 7.99 -5.07
CA GLY A 51 -2.10 9.16 -4.49
C GLY A 51 -1.08 10.22 -4.08
N THR A 52 -1.21 11.45 -4.60
CA THR A 52 -0.35 12.57 -4.20
C THR A 52 -0.99 13.91 -4.53
N SER A 53 -0.38 15.01 -4.08
CA SER A 53 -0.83 16.35 -4.43
C SER A 53 -0.68 16.62 -5.93
N ILE A 54 -1.66 17.31 -6.53
CA ILE A 54 -1.61 17.78 -7.92
C ILE A 54 -0.40 18.69 -8.18
N SER A 55 0.14 19.34 -7.14
CA SER A 55 1.33 20.17 -7.23
C SER A 55 2.64 19.42 -6.97
N ALA A 56 2.62 18.10 -6.83
CA ALA A 56 3.85 17.32 -6.63
C ALA A 56 4.85 17.52 -7.78
N ASP A 57 6.14 17.46 -7.43
CA ASP A 57 7.24 17.70 -8.39
C ASP A 57 7.19 16.80 -9.62
N VAL A 58 6.67 15.59 -9.49
CA VAL A 58 6.51 14.67 -10.61
C VAL A 58 5.56 15.22 -11.66
N PHE A 59 4.52 15.94 -11.25
CA PHE A 59 3.56 16.56 -12.17
C PHE A 59 4.01 17.92 -12.69
N ARG A 60 4.72 18.70 -11.88
CA ARG A 60 5.12 20.07 -12.23
C ARG A 60 6.43 20.18 -12.97
N LYS A 61 7.39 19.28 -12.69
CA LYS A 61 8.77 19.39 -13.18
C LYS A 61 9.15 18.31 -14.18
N ARG A 62 8.24 17.37 -14.48
CA ARG A 62 8.52 16.22 -15.34
C ARG A 62 7.39 15.98 -16.31
N ASP A 63 7.69 15.31 -17.40
CA ASP A 63 6.68 14.78 -18.32
C ASP A 63 6.04 13.51 -17.70
N TRP A 64 5.14 13.72 -16.76
CA TRP A 64 4.49 12.67 -16.00
C TRP A 64 3.62 11.76 -16.88
N ARG A 65 3.03 12.29 -17.96
CA ARG A 65 2.23 11.47 -18.89
C ARG A 65 3.07 10.41 -19.56
N SER A 66 4.27 10.78 -20.04
CA SER A 66 5.21 9.81 -20.58
C SER A 66 5.79 8.88 -19.52
N ILE A 67 6.10 9.38 -18.30
CA ILE A 67 6.65 8.57 -17.20
C ILE A 67 5.67 7.48 -16.78
N PHE A 68 4.40 7.83 -16.59
CA PHE A 68 3.38 6.90 -16.13
C PHE A 68 2.62 6.20 -17.26
N ALA A 69 2.84 6.62 -18.52
CA ALA A 69 2.11 6.16 -19.72
C ALA A 69 0.58 6.31 -19.58
N ILE A 70 0.12 7.43 -19.00
CA ILE A 70 -1.29 7.78 -18.78
C ILE A 70 -1.59 9.18 -19.28
N ASN A 71 -2.88 9.55 -19.27
CA ASN A 71 -3.34 10.88 -19.63
C ASN A 71 -4.16 11.52 -18.49
N TYR A 72 -4.65 12.72 -18.64
CA TYR A 72 -5.52 13.40 -17.68
C TYR A 72 -6.76 12.58 -17.33
N THR A 73 -7.36 11.90 -18.30
CA THR A 73 -8.52 11.03 -18.13
C THR A 73 -8.26 9.77 -17.29
N ASP A 74 -7.01 9.46 -16.95
CA ASP A 74 -6.61 8.38 -16.05
C ASP A 74 -6.32 8.89 -14.64
N VAL A 75 -6.62 10.17 -14.38
CA VAL A 75 -6.42 10.83 -13.08
C VAL A 75 -7.76 11.24 -12.49
N GLN A 76 -7.95 10.94 -11.23
CA GLN A 76 -9.15 11.25 -10.49
C GLN A 76 -8.87 12.32 -9.42
N TRP A 77 -9.67 13.36 -9.37
CA TRP A 77 -9.65 14.33 -8.29
C TRP A 77 -10.23 13.70 -7.01
N VAL A 78 -9.43 13.61 -5.95
CA VAL A 78 -9.81 12.85 -4.76
C VAL A 78 -11.01 13.46 -4.05
N ALA A 79 -11.10 14.79 -3.98
CA ALA A 79 -12.16 15.46 -3.21
C ALA A 79 -13.58 15.19 -3.72
N THR A 80 -13.76 14.93 -5.01
CA THR A 80 -15.09 14.72 -5.63
C THR A 80 -15.24 13.34 -6.28
N GLY A 81 -14.13 12.63 -6.54
CA GLY A 81 -14.12 11.41 -7.34
C GLY A 81 -14.21 11.66 -8.86
N GLU A 82 -14.11 12.90 -9.30
CA GLU A 82 -14.18 13.30 -10.71
C GLU A 82 -12.93 12.83 -11.48
N TRP A 83 -13.14 12.29 -12.69
CA TRP A 83 -12.08 12.01 -13.65
C TRP A 83 -11.71 13.30 -14.39
N LEU A 84 -10.41 13.62 -14.43
CA LEU A 84 -9.95 14.90 -14.93
C LEU A 84 -9.86 14.94 -16.46
N THR A 85 -10.03 16.15 -16.99
CA THR A 85 -9.62 16.57 -18.33
C THR A 85 -8.40 17.47 -18.21
N GLU A 86 -7.78 17.87 -19.34
CA GLU A 86 -6.71 18.86 -19.31
C GLU A 86 -7.18 20.19 -18.71
N GLU A 87 -8.39 20.63 -19.04
CA GLU A 87 -8.98 21.86 -18.53
C GLU A 87 -9.20 21.82 -17.01
N THR A 88 -9.81 20.73 -16.49
CA THR A 88 -10.05 20.59 -15.04
C THR A 88 -8.75 20.35 -14.27
N TRP A 89 -7.76 19.68 -14.86
CA TRP A 89 -6.43 19.57 -14.27
C TRP A 89 -5.77 20.94 -14.08
N GLU A 90 -5.72 21.78 -15.12
CA GLU A 90 -5.13 23.12 -15.03
C GLU A 90 -5.89 23.99 -14.03
N HIS A 91 -7.22 23.92 -14.04
CA HIS A 91 -8.07 24.63 -13.08
C HIS A 91 -7.71 24.26 -11.63
N TYR A 92 -7.69 22.97 -11.27
CA TYR A 92 -7.36 22.54 -9.90
C TYR A 92 -5.90 22.78 -9.54
N ALA A 93 -4.97 22.65 -10.49
CA ALA A 93 -3.56 22.96 -10.25
C ALA A 93 -3.33 24.42 -9.88
N GLU A 94 -4.16 25.34 -10.39
CA GLU A 94 -4.12 26.77 -10.09
C GLU A 94 -4.89 27.12 -8.81
N THR A 95 -6.13 26.60 -8.67
CA THR A 95 -7.05 27.02 -7.60
C THR A 95 -6.89 26.23 -6.31
N GLU A 96 -6.50 24.96 -6.41
CA GLU A 96 -6.37 24.03 -5.30
C GLU A 96 -5.03 23.24 -5.33
N PRO A 97 -3.87 23.91 -5.32
CA PRO A 97 -2.58 23.27 -5.52
C PRO A 97 -2.21 22.25 -4.42
N GLY A 98 -2.85 22.29 -3.25
CA GLY A 98 -2.71 21.31 -2.18
C GLY A 98 -3.60 20.08 -2.33
N GLY A 99 -4.53 20.09 -3.29
CA GLY A 99 -5.49 19.02 -3.48
C GLY A 99 -4.84 17.74 -3.97
N MET A 100 -5.50 16.62 -3.69
CA MET A 100 -4.99 15.28 -3.97
C MET A 100 -5.57 14.68 -5.23
N VAL A 101 -4.76 13.94 -5.96
CA VAL A 101 -5.19 13.14 -7.12
C VAL A 101 -4.83 11.68 -6.94
N ASN A 102 -5.70 10.79 -7.44
CA ASN A 102 -5.39 9.38 -7.67
C ASN A 102 -5.04 9.21 -9.16
N HIS A 103 -3.82 8.80 -9.47
CA HIS A 103 -3.37 8.56 -10.85
C HIS A 103 -3.22 7.06 -11.08
N HIS A 104 -3.99 6.54 -12.04
CA HIS A 104 -4.21 5.11 -12.26
C HIS A 104 -3.23 4.57 -13.31
N TYR A 105 -2.00 4.28 -12.91
CA TYR A 105 -0.93 3.84 -13.82
C TYR A 105 -0.36 2.45 -13.49
N VAL A 106 -0.58 1.96 -12.27
CA VAL A 106 0.02 0.69 -11.85
C VAL A 106 -0.69 -0.48 -12.53
N GLN A 107 0.07 -1.30 -13.22
CA GLN A 107 -0.46 -2.52 -13.81
C GLN A 107 -0.50 -3.66 -12.78
N GLU A 108 -1.58 -4.43 -12.79
CA GLU A 108 -1.75 -5.54 -11.83
C GLU A 108 -0.67 -6.62 -11.98
N SER A 109 -0.12 -6.80 -13.18
CA SER A 109 1.00 -7.70 -13.43
C SER A 109 2.25 -7.34 -12.63
N TRP A 110 2.53 -6.03 -12.46
CA TRP A 110 3.66 -5.57 -11.64
C TRP A 110 3.45 -5.90 -10.16
N LEU A 111 2.22 -5.73 -9.68
CA LEU A 111 1.87 -6.12 -8.31
C LEU A 111 1.96 -7.64 -8.12
N HIS A 112 1.57 -8.44 -9.11
CA HIS A 112 1.76 -9.89 -9.06
C HIS A 112 3.23 -10.29 -8.95
N SER A 113 4.12 -9.67 -9.73
CA SER A 113 5.58 -9.89 -9.60
C SER A 113 6.08 -9.51 -8.20
N ALA A 114 5.65 -8.36 -7.69
CA ALA A 114 5.99 -7.93 -6.33
C ALA A 114 5.49 -8.91 -5.27
N LEU A 115 4.23 -9.34 -5.34
CA LEU A 115 3.64 -10.27 -4.38
C LEU A 115 4.26 -11.68 -4.45
N ARG A 116 4.85 -12.10 -5.55
CA ARG A 116 5.57 -13.38 -5.63
C ARG A 116 6.95 -13.34 -4.95
N TRP A 117 7.50 -12.16 -4.73
CA TRP A 117 8.75 -12.05 -3.98
C TRP A 117 8.53 -12.40 -2.50
N PRO A 118 9.31 -13.37 -1.93
CA PRO A 118 9.00 -13.98 -0.63
C PRO A 118 8.95 -12.99 0.53
N ASP A 119 9.77 -11.94 0.48
CA ASP A 119 9.92 -10.98 1.57
C ASP A 119 9.11 -9.70 1.39
N MET A 120 8.22 -9.65 0.39
CA MET A 120 7.35 -8.51 0.21
C MET A 120 6.44 -8.31 1.42
N MET A 121 6.42 -7.11 1.96
CA MET A 121 5.41 -6.67 2.92
C MET A 121 4.26 -6.00 2.18
N VAL A 122 3.12 -5.87 2.84
CA VAL A 122 1.97 -5.12 2.32
C VAL A 122 1.57 -4.06 3.33
N SER A 123 1.46 -2.83 2.88
CA SER A 123 1.03 -1.68 3.68
C SER A 123 -0.23 -1.03 3.11
N THR A 124 -0.68 0.02 3.75
CA THR A 124 -1.86 0.77 3.32
C THR A 124 -1.50 2.04 2.57
N ASP A 125 -0.45 2.75 2.98
CA ASP A 125 -0.17 4.12 2.53
C ASP A 125 -1.43 5.01 2.58
N ALA A 126 -2.25 4.78 3.61
CA ALA A 126 -3.51 5.48 3.77
C ALA A 126 -3.26 6.93 4.18
N LEU A 127 -3.86 7.84 3.44
CA LEU A 127 -3.88 9.24 3.85
C LEU A 127 -4.79 9.39 5.08
N PRO A 128 -4.33 10.07 6.14
CA PRO A 128 -5.16 10.34 7.30
C PRO A 128 -6.42 11.10 6.87
N ALA A 129 -7.58 10.49 7.04
CA ALA A 129 -8.87 11.11 6.84
C ALA A 129 -9.73 10.70 8.03
N PHE A 130 -10.34 11.68 8.69
CA PHE A 130 -11.06 11.48 9.95
C PHE A 130 -12.55 11.74 9.80
N ASP A 131 -12.99 12.27 8.67
CA ASP A 131 -14.38 12.56 8.38
C ASP A 131 -14.84 11.67 7.20
N PRO A 132 -15.79 10.74 7.44
CA PRO A 132 -16.34 9.90 6.36
C PRO A 132 -17.08 10.68 5.26
N ALA A 133 -17.39 11.95 5.47
CA ALA A 133 -17.94 12.83 4.43
C ALA A 133 -16.86 13.29 3.42
N GLN A 134 -15.59 13.18 3.77
CA GLN A 134 -14.48 13.51 2.88
C GLN A 134 -14.13 12.32 2.00
N MET A 135 -13.98 12.56 0.72
CA MET A 135 -13.41 11.56 -0.19
C MET A 135 -11.91 11.39 0.09
N THR A 136 -11.43 10.16 -0.07
CA THR A 136 -10.03 9.77 0.11
C THR A 136 -9.70 8.60 -0.83
N ASN A 137 -8.54 7.98 -0.69
CA ASN A 137 -8.27 6.73 -1.41
C ASN A 137 -8.82 5.51 -0.62
N PRO A 138 -9.13 4.40 -1.30
CA PRO A 138 -9.70 3.22 -0.66
C PRO A 138 -8.69 2.46 0.22
N ASN A 139 -7.44 2.84 0.22
CA ASN A 139 -6.40 2.22 1.02
C ASN A 139 -6.71 2.30 2.52
N ILE A 140 -7.44 3.34 2.94
CA ILE A 140 -7.77 3.58 4.36
C ILE A 140 -8.60 2.45 4.98
N SER A 141 -9.50 1.86 4.23
CA SER A 141 -10.43 0.84 4.74
C SER A 141 -10.31 -0.53 4.05
N GLY A 142 -9.71 -0.58 2.85
CA GLY A 142 -9.76 -1.77 2.01
C GLY A 142 -8.45 -2.55 1.86
N SER A 143 -7.29 -2.00 2.18
CA SER A 143 -6.00 -2.59 1.77
C SER A 143 -5.80 -4.05 2.18
N PHE A 144 -5.98 -4.38 3.43
CA PHE A 144 -5.71 -5.74 3.92
C PHE A 144 -6.80 -6.74 3.55
N SER A 145 -8.05 -6.32 3.57
CA SER A 145 -9.17 -7.14 3.12
C SER A 145 -9.13 -7.40 1.60
N ARG A 146 -8.62 -6.43 0.80
CA ARG A 146 -8.34 -6.62 -0.62
C ARG A 146 -7.23 -7.66 -0.85
N LEU A 147 -6.15 -7.62 -0.07
CA LEU A 147 -5.10 -8.64 -0.15
C LEU A 147 -5.68 -10.03 0.07
N LEU A 148 -6.44 -10.23 1.14
CA LEU A 148 -7.03 -11.52 1.48
C LEU A 148 -8.09 -11.98 0.48
N GLY A 149 -9.00 -11.10 0.07
CA GLY A 149 -10.05 -11.43 -0.86
C GLY A 149 -9.53 -11.67 -2.28
N ARG A 150 -8.86 -10.66 -2.85
CA ARG A 150 -8.46 -10.69 -4.26
C ARG A 150 -7.22 -11.54 -4.52
N TYR A 151 -6.13 -11.30 -3.80
CA TYR A 151 -4.84 -11.90 -4.16
C TYR A 151 -4.59 -13.26 -3.48
N VAL A 152 -5.21 -13.52 -2.33
CA VAL A 152 -5.15 -14.83 -1.66
C VAL A 152 -6.27 -15.73 -2.19
N ARG A 153 -7.55 -15.39 -1.96
CA ARG A 153 -8.67 -16.28 -2.23
C ARG A 153 -9.00 -16.40 -3.73
N GLU A 154 -9.17 -15.28 -4.43
CA GLU A 154 -9.67 -15.29 -5.82
C GLU A 154 -8.58 -15.61 -6.82
N GLN A 155 -7.47 -14.88 -6.79
CA GLN A 155 -6.39 -15.03 -7.76
C GLN A 155 -5.33 -16.07 -7.34
N LYS A 156 -5.30 -16.49 -6.06
CA LYS A 156 -4.36 -17.49 -5.53
C LYS A 156 -2.89 -17.16 -5.82
N ILE A 157 -2.53 -15.88 -5.75
CA ILE A 157 -1.15 -15.40 -5.89
C ILE A 157 -0.35 -15.75 -4.63
N LEU A 158 -1.01 -15.78 -3.46
CA LEU A 158 -0.45 -16.07 -2.16
C LEU A 158 -1.27 -17.13 -1.45
N GLU A 159 -0.63 -17.94 -0.61
CA GLU A 159 -1.31 -18.73 0.40
C GLU A 159 -1.80 -17.83 1.54
N LEU A 160 -2.87 -18.25 2.24
CA LEU A 160 -3.47 -17.46 3.32
C LEU A 160 -2.45 -17.10 4.41
N SER A 161 -1.67 -18.07 4.86
CA SER A 161 -0.65 -17.86 5.90
C SER A 161 0.44 -16.85 5.47
N ASP A 162 0.83 -16.90 4.20
CA ASP A 162 1.79 -15.94 3.66
C ASP A 162 1.19 -14.53 3.55
N GLY A 163 -0.04 -14.40 3.04
CA GLY A 163 -0.77 -13.13 3.02
C GLY A 163 -0.87 -12.48 4.41
N LEU A 164 -1.24 -13.27 5.43
CA LEU A 164 -1.32 -12.81 6.83
C LEU A 164 0.05 -12.37 7.36
N SER A 165 1.10 -13.11 7.07
CA SER A 165 2.47 -12.77 7.49
C SER A 165 2.94 -11.44 6.89
N ARG A 166 2.60 -11.18 5.62
CA ARG A 166 3.02 -9.97 4.88
C ARG A 166 2.36 -8.69 5.35
N MET A 167 1.24 -8.75 6.04
CA MET A 167 0.54 -7.57 6.57
C MET A 167 0.60 -7.47 8.10
N SER A 168 1.35 -8.35 8.78
CA SER A 168 1.45 -8.34 10.24
C SER A 168 2.84 -8.75 10.74
N LEU A 169 3.20 -10.05 10.67
CA LEU A 169 4.40 -10.59 11.28
C LEU A 169 5.69 -10.00 10.68
N LYS A 170 5.78 -9.88 9.34
CA LYS A 170 6.99 -9.36 8.69
C LYS A 170 7.29 -7.91 9.08
N GLN A 171 6.26 -7.06 9.18
CA GLN A 171 6.41 -5.69 9.66
C GLN A 171 6.89 -5.66 11.12
N ALA A 172 6.27 -6.47 11.98
CA ALA A 172 6.67 -6.56 13.38
C ALA A 172 8.12 -7.03 13.51
N GLN A 173 8.53 -8.07 12.80
CA GLN A 173 9.90 -8.58 12.78
C GLN A 173 10.93 -7.54 12.27
N TRP A 174 10.57 -6.75 11.27
CA TRP A 174 11.44 -5.65 10.83
C TRP A 174 11.59 -4.59 11.91
N LEU A 175 10.49 -4.16 12.50
CA LEU A 175 10.46 -3.09 13.50
C LEU A 175 11.08 -3.50 14.84
N GLU A 176 10.97 -4.77 15.25
CA GLU A 176 11.56 -5.23 16.52
C GLU A 176 13.09 -5.11 16.55
N THR A 177 13.75 -5.01 15.39
CA THR A 177 15.19 -4.75 15.31
C THR A 177 15.58 -3.35 15.80
N PHE A 178 14.64 -2.41 15.82
CA PHE A 178 14.84 -1.02 16.24
C PHE A 178 14.07 -0.67 17.52
N ALA A 179 12.94 -1.37 17.74
CA ALA A 179 12.01 -1.09 18.81
C ALA A 179 11.52 -2.42 19.42
N PRO A 180 12.14 -2.92 20.52
CA PRO A 180 11.91 -4.25 21.06
C PRO A 180 10.45 -4.56 21.41
N GLN A 181 9.60 -3.55 21.66
CA GLN A 181 8.17 -3.73 21.93
C GLN A 181 7.43 -4.39 20.76
N PHE A 182 7.92 -4.29 19.53
CA PHE A 182 7.32 -4.96 18.38
C PHE A 182 7.50 -6.49 18.39
N SER A 183 8.37 -7.03 19.25
CA SER A 183 8.46 -8.49 19.47
C SER A 183 7.16 -9.10 19.99
N ARG A 184 6.23 -8.28 20.50
CA ARG A 184 4.90 -8.71 20.96
C ARG A 184 3.77 -8.47 19.93
N LYS A 185 4.08 -7.91 18.75
CA LYS A 185 3.11 -7.59 17.71
C LYS A 185 3.14 -8.60 16.55
N GLY A 186 2.06 -8.65 15.78
CA GLY A 186 1.95 -9.42 14.54
C GLY A 186 1.93 -10.95 14.73
N ARG A 187 1.67 -11.45 15.93
CA ARG A 187 1.72 -12.88 16.27
C ARG A 187 0.69 -13.27 17.31
N VAL A 188 0.22 -14.52 17.24
CA VAL A 188 -0.65 -15.12 18.25
C VAL A 188 0.21 -16.07 19.09
N GLN A 189 0.64 -15.61 20.25
CA GLN A 189 1.45 -16.38 21.19
C GLN A 189 1.27 -15.89 22.63
N VAL A 190 1.59 -16.72 23.62
CA VAL A 190 1.57 -16.32 25.04
C VAL A 190 2.54 -15.16 25.26
N GLY A 191 2.06 -14.08 25.89
CA GLY A 191 2.84 -12.87 26.17
C GLY A 191 2.85 -11.83 25.03
N ALA A 192 2.24 -12.14 23.88
CA ALA A 192 2.01 -11.14 22.83
C ALA A 192 0.83 -10.21 23.21
N ASP A 193 0.79 -9.06 22.56
CA ASP A 193 -0.33 -8.14 22.70
C ASP A 193 -1.59 -8.74 22.05
N ALA A 194 -2.74 -8.55 22.68
CA ALA A 194 -4.01 -9.10 22.20
C ALA A 194 -4.65 -8.16 21.13
N ASP A 195 -3.93 -7.95 20.03
CA ASP A 195 -4.40 -7.24 18.84
C ASP A 195 -4.78 -8.31 17.80
N LEU A 196 -6.06 -8.59 17.67
CA LEU A 196 -6.56 -9.73 16.91
C LEU A 196 -7.66 -9.31 15.93
N VAL A 197 -7.72 -10.00 14.79
CA VAL A 197 -8.83 -9.90 13.85
C VAL A 197 -9.43 -11.29 13.66
N VAL A 198 -10.73 -11.41 13.87
CA VAL A 198 -11.50 -12.62 13.57
C VAL A 198 -12.25 -12.40 12.26
N PHE A 199 -11.98 -13.22 11.27
CA PHE A 199 -12.58 -13.08 9.95
C PHE A 199 -12.90 -14.45 9.32
N ASP A 200 -13.79 -14.43 8.35
CA ASP A 200 -14.12 -15.60 7.53
C ASP A 200 -13.26 -15.58 6.26
N PRO A 201 -12.32 -16.52 6.07
CA PRO A 201 -11.47 -16.57 4.90
C PRO A 201 -12.22 -16.83 3.59
N GLN A 202 -13.45 -17.38 3.66
CA GLN A 202 -14.27 -17.65 2.48
C GLN A 202 -14.99 -16.40 1.96
N THR A 203 -15.22 -15.41 2.82
CA THR A 203 -16.01 -14.23 2.46
C THR A 203 -15.26 -12.91 2.57
N VAL A 204 -14.11 -12.87 3.27
CA VAL A 204 -13.35 -11.62 3.45
C VAL A 204 -13.02 -10.96 2.10
N ALA A 205 -13.41 -9.70 1.96
CA ALA A 205 -13.15 -8.87 0.79
C ALA A 205 -13.20 -7.38 1.14
N ALA A 206 -12.51 -6.57 0.34
CA ALA A 206 -12.65 -5.11 0.42
C ALA A 206 -14.03 -4.70 -0.08
N GLY A 207 -14.72 -3.84 0.67
CA GLY A 207 -15.86 -3.10 0.19
C GLY A 207 -15.45 -1.80 -0.52
N ALA A 208 -14.31 -1.25 -0.12
CA ALA A 208 -13.85 0.04 -0.60
C ALA A 208 -13.29 0.01 -2.02
N ASP A 209 -13.63 1.04 -2.79
CA ASP A 209 -13.04 1.39 -4.08
C ASP A 209 -12.83 2.92 -4.18
N TYR A 210 -12.34 3.39 -5.34
CA TYR A 210 -12.07 4.82 -5.54
C TYR A 210 -13.33 5.70 -5.65
N GLY A 211 -14.51 5.11 -5.82
CA GLY A 211 -15.80 5.80 -5.78
C GLY A 211 -16.46 5.75 -4.40
N SER A 212 -16.07 4.79 -3.57
CA SER A 212 -16.65 4.53 -2.25
C SER A 212 -15.57 4.11 -1.25
N PRO A 213 -14.63 5.01 -0.89
CA PRO A 213 -13.42 4.67 -0.14
C PRO A 213 -13.67 4.27 1.32
N TRP A 214 -14.83 4.64 1.87
CA TRP A 214 -15.21 4.36 3.26
C TRP A 214 -16.03 3.08 3.46
N GLN A 215 -16.29 2.34 2.38
CA GLN A 215 -17.01 1.09 2.46
C GLN A 215 -16.27 0.10 3.36
N SER A 216 -16.98 -0.39 4.38
CA SER A 216 -16.43 -1.41 5.28
C SER A 216 -16.12 -2.71 4.53
N PRO A 217 -15.06 -3.43 4.91
CA PRO A 217 -14.81 -4.77 4.38
C PRO A 217 -15.92 -5.74 4.81
N VAL A 218 -16.16 -6.75 4.00
CA VAL A 218 -17.02 -7.88 4.37
C VAL A 218 -16.19 -9.03 4.95
N GLY A 219 -16.82 -9.92 5.70
CA GLY A 219 -16.18 -11.11 6.28
C GLY A 219 -15.26 -10.84 7.48
N ILE A 220 -15.17 -9.60 7.96
CA ILE A 220 -14.51 -9.27 9.24
C ILE A 220 -15.57 -9.32 10.34
N ASN A 221 -15.39 -10.23 11.29
CA ASN A 221 -16.36 -10.46 12.37
C ASN A 221 -16.03 -9.65 13.63
N TRP A 222 -14.76 -9.61 14.01
CA TRP A 222 -14.30 -8.91 15.20
C TRP A 222 -12.93 -8.29 14.99
N VAL A 223 -12.75 -7.08 15.51
CA VAL A 223 -11.45 -6.44 15.68
C VAL A 223 -11.23 -6.24 17.18
N ILE A 224 -10.09 -6.66 17.67
CA ILE A 224 -9.72 -6.61 19.09
C ILE A 224 -8.39 -5.86 19.19
N VAL A 225 -8.33 -4.82 20.01
CA VAL A 225 -7.13 -4.02 20.24
C VAL A 225 -6.84 -4.00 21.74
N GLY A 226 -5.66 -4.48 22.14
CA GLY A 226 -5.28 -4.58 23.53
C GLY A 226 -6.24 -5.45 24.36
N GLY A 227 -6.89 -6.45 23.74
CA GLY A 227 -7.87 -7.33 24.38
C GLY A 227 -9.30 -6.77 24.45
N VAL A 228 -9.56 -5.61 23.87
CA VAL A 228 -10.90 -4.97 23.84
C VAL A 228 -11.46 -5.04 22.43
N ILE A 229 -12.72 -5.48 22.31
CA ILE A 229 -13.45 -5.44 21.03
C ILE A 229 -13.75 -3.98 20.67
N THR A 230 -13.41 -3.59 19.44
CA THR A 230 -13.57 -2.21 18.92
C THR A 230 -14.62 -2.15 17.80
#